data_5fdca50598c08d177c80045514864697
#
_entry.id   5fdca50598c08d177c80045514864697
#
_cell.length_a   1.000
_cell.length_b   1.000
_cell.length_c   1.000
_cell.angle_alpha   90.00
_cell.angle_beta   90.00
_cell.angle_gamma   90.00
#
_symmetry.space_group_name_H-M   'P 1'
#
loop_
_entity.id
_entity.type
_entity.pdbx_description
1 polymer ?
#
loop_
_entity_poly.entity_id
_entity_poly.type
_entity_poly.pdbx_seq_one_letter_code
_entity_poly.pdbx_strand_id
1 'polypeptide(L)'
;MLVGGMPQAVNAYLDTNNFSKVDIAKRRILKLYEDDFLKIDPSGRASVMFRSIPGQLSRNAIRYVPYSAVGKVDDDKMTELLKDLEDSKTVNMCYHVDDPQVGMGLTKNIEQFKMFVCDTGLFITLAFWDKKFTENIIYEKLLSDKLPANLGYVYENLVAQMLVASGNELYYHTWPRDEKHYYEIDFLLSRGAKICPVEVKSSNYRSHASLDEFCRIHSSRILWRYLIYTKDYAKDSETFLIPPYMVPFI
;
A
#
# COMPACT_ATOMS: atom_id res chain seq x y z
N MET A 1 -3.24 11.59 5.69
CA MET A 1 -3.60 10.17 5.79
C MET A 1 -5.12 9.95 5.95
N LEU A 2 -5.77 10.32 7.06
CA LEU A 2 -7.19 9.97 7.33
C LEU A 2 -8.19 10.61 6.36
N VAL A 3 -7.98 11.86 5.99
CA VAL A 3 -8.82 12.58 5.03
C VAL A 3 -8.60 12.05 3.61
N GLY A 4 -7.35 11.73 3.28
CA GLY A 4 -6.92 11.41 1.92
C GLY A 4 -6.61 12.66 1.10
N GLY A 5 -6.41 12.48 -0.20
CA GLY A 5 -6.13 13.53 -1.18
C GLY A 5 -7.32 13.88 -2.09
N MET A 6 -8.47 13.23 -1.93
CA MET A 6 -9.64 13.50 -2.75
C MET A 6 -10.22 14.89 -2.45
N PRO A 7 -10.35 15.80 -3.46
CA PRO A 7 -10.76 17.20 -3.22
C PRO A 7 -12.05 17.34 -2.43
N GLN A 8 -13.06 16.51 -2.70
CA GLN A 8 -14.33 16.54 -1.99
C GLN A 8 -14.18 16.18 -0.51
N ALA A 9 -13.28 15.22 -0.18
CA ALA A 9 -13.00 14.82 1.19
C ALA A 9 -12.22 15.91 1.93
N VAL A 10 -11.24 16.53 1.26
CA VAL A 10 -10.46 17.66 1.82
C VAL A 10 -11.37 18.84 2.11
N ASN A 11 -12.22 19.26 1.17
CA ASN A 11 -13.17 20.34 1.35
C ASN A 11 -14.16 20.04 2.51
N ALA A 12 -14.70 18.81 2.57
CA ALA A 12 -15.58 18.40 3.67
C ALA A 12 -14.90 18.53 5.04
N TYR A 13 -13.59 18.27 5.13
CA TYR A 13 -12.83 18.46 6.36
C TYR A 13 -12.61 19.94 6.68
N LEU A 14 -12.17 20.74 5.70
CA LEU A 14 -11.90 22.16 5.87
C LEU A 14 -13.17 22.94 6.30
N ASP A 15 -14.31 22.59 5.70
CA ASP A 15 -15.59 23.28 5.99
C ASP A 15 -16.19 22.89 7.33
N THR A 16 -15.91 21.66 7.82
CA THR A 16 -16.69 21.13 8.96
C THR A 16 -15.84 20.65 10.14
N ASN A 17 -14.54 20.45 9.95
CA ASN A 17 -13.65 19.80 10.91
C ASN A 17 -14.23 18.49 11.50
N ASN A 18 -14.92 17.71 10.66
CA ASN A 18 -15.72 16.55 11.08
C ASN A 18 -15.44 15.33 10.19
N PHE A 19 -14.79 14.30 10.75
CA PHE A 19 -14.44 13.09 10.01
C PHE A 19 -15.65 12.29 9.53
N SER A 20 -16.80 12.34 10.18
CA SER A 20 -18.01 11.68 9.67
C SER A 20 -18.50 12.31 8.37
N LYS A 21 -18.34 13.63 8.19
CA LYS A 21 -18.64 14.31 6.91
C LYS A 21 -17.63 13.92 5.82
N VAL A 22 -16.36 13.82 6.18
CA VAL A 22 -15.31 13.33 5.30
C VAL A 22 -15.59 11.88 4.84
N ASP A 23 -16.01 11.02 5.77
CA ASP A 23 -16.34 9.62 5.45
C ASP A 23 -17.52 9.53 4.46
N ILE A 24 -18.56 10.34 4.66
CA ILE A 24 -19.69 10.42 3.71
C ILE A 24 -19.21 10.82 2.30
N ALA A 25 -18.31 11.81 2.18
CA ALA A 25 -17.75 12.22 0.90
C ALA A 25 -16.96 11.09 0.25
N LYS A 26 -16.11 10.41 1.01
CA LYS A 26 -15.31 9.27 0.53
C LYS A 26 -16.19 8.09 0.09
N ARG A 27 -17.24 7.76 0.83
CA ARG A 27 -18.21 6.71 0.44
C ARG A 27 -18.92 7.02 -0.87
N ARG A 28 -19.23 8.27 -1.14
CA ARG A 28 -19.80 8.71 -2.43
C ARG A 28 -18.80 8.49 -3.57
N ILE A 29 -17.53 8.82 -3.36
CA ILE A 29 -16.46 8.58 -4.34
C ILE A 29 -16.30 7.08 -4.61
N LEU A 30 -16.24 6.26 -3.55
CA LEU A 30 -16.14 4.80 -3.68
C LEU A 30 -17.34 4.20 -4.43
N LYS A 31 -18.54 4.75 -4.20
CA LYS A 31 -19.73 4.32 -4.95
C LYS A 31 -19.62 4.65 -6.44
N LEU A 32 -19.07 5.82 -6.80
CA LEU A 32 -18.80 6.15 -8.20
C LEU A 32 -17.79 5.19 -8.83
N TYR A 33 -16.73 4.82 -8.11
CA TYR A 33 -15.77 3.80 -8.59
C TYR A 33 -16.45 2.46 -8.87
N GLU A 34 -17.36 2.02 -7.97
CA GLU A 34 -18.12 0.79 -8.18
C GLU A 34 -19.02 0.86 -9.42
N ASP A 35 -19.70 1.99 -9.61
CA ASP A 35 -20.55 2.21 -10.77
C ASP A 35 -19.72 2.23 -12.08
N ASP A 36 -18.49 2.74 -12.03
CA ASP A 36 -17.57 2.72 -13.17
C ASP A 36 -16.99 1.32 -13.41
N PHE A 37 -16.65 0.57 -12.37
CA PHE A 37 -16.23 -0.84 -12.51
C PHE A 37 -17.32 -1.70 -13.14
N LEU A 38 -18.59 -1.49 -12.79
CA LEU A 38 -19.71 -2.24 -13.39
C LEU A 38 -19.91 -1.94 -14.87
N LYS A 39 -19.46 -0.79 -15.39
CA LYS A 39 -19.47 -0.50 -16.84
C LYS A 39 -18.41 -1.32 -17.58
N ILE A 40 -17.25 -1.54 -16.96
CA ILE A 40 -16.13 -2.29 -17.54
C ILE A 40 -16.35 -3.79 -17.33
N ASP A 41 -16.70 -4.17 -16.10
CA ASP A 41 -17.00 -5.56 -15.72
C ASP A 41 -18.40 -5.68 -15.12
N PRO A 42 -19.43 -5.98 -15.95
CA PRO A 42 -20.81 -6.17 -15.49
C PRO A 42 -20.99 -7.33 -14.51
N SER A 43 -20.01 -8.26 -14.40
CA SER A 43 -20.06 -9.33 -13.41
C SER A 43 -19.81 -8.84 -11.97
N GLY A 44 -19.28 -7.61 -11.80
CA GLY A 44 -18.97 -7.00 -10.54
C GLY A 44 -17.71 -7.52 -9.84
N ARG A 45 -16.94 -8.40 -10.49
CA ARG A 45 -15.71 -9.00 -9.92
C ARG A 45 -14.62 -7.96 -9.66
N ALA A 46 -14.45 -6.98 -10.58
CA ALA A 46 -13.52 -5.89 -10.40
C ALA A 46 -13.81 -5.11 -9.10
N SER A 47 -15.09 -4.80 -8.81
CA SER A 47 -15.52 -4.18 -7.55
C SER A 47 -15.20 -5.04 -6.32
N VAL A 48 -15.42 -6.35 -6.41
CA VAL A 48 -15.11 -7.29 -5.32
C VAL A 48 -13.61 -7.34 -5.07
N MET A 49 -12.79 -7.41 -6.11
CA MET A 49 -11.33 -7.39 -6.00
C MET A 49 -10.85 -6.10 -5.34
N PHE A 50 -11.32 -4.95 -5.79
CA PHE A 50 -10.99 -3.65 -5.21
C PHE A 50 -11.35 -3.57 -3.71
N ARG A 51 -12.56 -3.99 -3.33
CA ARG A 51 -13.00 -3.99 -1.94
C ARG A 51 -12.22 -4.94 -1.04
N SER A 52 -11.64 -6.01 -1.60
CA SER A 52 -10.88 -6.99 -0.82
C SER A 52 -9.47 -6.53 -0.44
N ILE A 53 -8.96 -5.45 -1.04
CA ILE A 53 -7.58 -4.97 -0.83
C ILE A 53 -7.24 -4.77 0.64
N PRO A 54 -8.01 -4.02 1.45
CA PRO A 54 -7.68 -3.84 2.87
C PRO A 54 -7.62 -5.16 3.65
N GLY A 55 -8.55 -6.06 3.37
CA GLY A 55 -8.61 -7.36 4.03
C GLY A 55 -7.44 -8.29 3.68
N GLN A 56 -6.91 -8.20 2.46
CA GLN A 56 -5.75 -8.99 2.06
C GLN A 56 -4.45 -8.41 2.63
N LEU A 57 -4.26 -7.09 2.58
CA LEU A 57 -3.10 -6.43 3.19
C LEU A 57 -3.05 -6.63 4.71
N SER A 58 -4.20 -6.59 5.40
CA SER A 58 -4.26 -6.75 6.86
C SER A 58 -3.82 -8.14 7.36
N ARG A 59 -3.80 -9.15 6.49
CA ARG A 59 -3.38 -10.53 6.81
C ARG A 59 -1.87 -10.73 6.72
N ASN A 60 -1.08 -9.68 6.44
CA ASN A 60 0.36 -9.74 6.15
C ASN A 60 0.67 -10.78 5.05
N ALA A 61 -0.20 -10.87 4.04
CA ALA A 61 0.00 -11.76 2.92
C ALA A 61 1.15 -11.23 2.05
N ILE A 62 2.08 -12.12 1.69
CA ILE A 62 3.23 -11.77 0.85
C ILE A 62 2.84 -11.34 -0.57
N ARG A 63 1.59 -11.56 -0.96
CA ARG A 63 1.02 -11.15 -2.26
C ARG A 63 -0.50 -11.02 -2.17
N TYR A 64 -1.08 -10.29 -3.10
CA TYR A 64 -2.51 -10.31 -3.35
C TYR A 64 -2.91 -11.63 -4.03
N VAL A 65 -4.02 -12.22 -3.60
CA VAL A 65 -4.53 -13.50 -4.13
C VAL A 65 -5.91 -13.25 -4.78
N PRO A 66 -5.96 -13.00 -6.12
CA PRO A 66 -7.20 -12.64 -6.83
C PRO A 66 -8.32 -13.66 -6.63
N TYR A 67 -8.00 -14.94 -6.75
CA TYR A 67 -8.98 -16.04 -6.60
C TYR A 67 -9.61 -16.14 -5.21
N SER A 68 -8.96 -15.61 -4.18
CA SER A 68 -9.55 -15.54 -2.83
C SER A 68 -10.67 -14.50 -2.74
N ALA A 69 -10.68 -13.52 -3.63
CA ALA A 69 -11.70 -12.47 -3.66
C ALA A 69 -12.90 -12.87 -4.53
N VAL A 70 -12.66 -13.40 -5.74
CA VAL A 70 -13.72 -13.61 -6.74
C VAL A 70 -14.00 -15.08 -7.07
N GLY A 71 -13.33 -16.01 -6.37
CA GLY A 71 -13.45 -17.43 -6.67
C GLY A 71 -12.76 -17.84 -7.97
N LYS A 72 -13.10 -19.01 -8.48
CA LYS A 72 -12.50 -19.56 -9.70
C LYS A 72 -12.98 -18.80 -10.93
N VAL A 73 -12.05 -18.25 -11.68
CA VAL A 73 -12.24 -17.49 -12.92
C VAL A 73 -11.23 -18.02 -13.93
N ASP A 74 -11.54 -17.97 -15.19
CA ASP A 74 -10.61 -18.25 -16.30
C ASP A 74 -9.41 -17.28 -16.26
N ASP A 75 -8.21 -17.78 -16.58
CA ASP A 75 -6.96 -17.02 -16.44
C ASP A 75 -6.92 -15.79 -17.37
N ASP A 76 -7.45 -15.89 -18.59
CA ASP A 76 -7.52 -14.76 -19.51
C ASP A 76 -8.44 -13.68 -18.94
N LYS A 77 -9.59 -14.09 -18.40
CA LYS A 77 -10.51 -13.13 -17.75
C LYS A 77 -9.94 -12.53 -16.49
N MET A 78 -9.17 -13.28 -15.70
CA MET A 78 -8.48 -12.74 -14.53
C MET A 78 -7.45 -11.68 -14.94
N THR A 79 -6.70 -11.95 -15.99
CA THR A 79 -5.71 -11.00 -16.54
C THR A 79 -6.39 -9.73 -17.03
N GLU A 80 -7.53 -9.83 -17.71
CA GLU A 80 -8.33 -8.68 -18.13
C GLU A 80 -8.80 -7.83 -16.92
N LEU A 81 -9.37 -8.47 -15.90
CA LEU A 81 -9.82 -7.79 -14.68
C LEU A 81 -8.71 -7.06 -13.95
N LEU A 82 -7.52 -7.67 -13.84
CA LEU A 82 -6.36 -7.05 -13.21
C LEU A 82 -5.88 -5.83 -14.01
N LYS A 83 -5.85 -5.96 -15.34
CA LYS A 83 -5.50 -4.85 -16.23
C LYS A 83 -6.51 -3.71 -16.14
N ASP A 84 -7.80 -4.00 -16.14
CA ASP A 84 -8.86 -3.00 -15.99
C ASP A 84 -8.72 -2.22 -14.67
N LEU A 85 -8.41 -2.91 -13.57
CA LEU A 85 -8.14 -2.27 -12.29
C LEU A 85 -6.88 -1.38 -12.33
N GLU A 86 -5.79 -1.84 -12.92
CA GLU A 86 -4.56 -1.05 -13.07
C GLU A 86 -4.79 0.19 -13.96
N ASP A 87 -5.48 0.01 -15.09
CA ASP A 87 -5.79 1.08 -16.05
C ASP A 87 -6.78 2.12 -15.48
N SER A 88 -7.65 1.72 -14.56
CA SER A 88 -8.58 2.62 -13.87
C SER A 88 -7.90 3.66 -12.98
N LYS A 89 -6.62 3.47 -12.65
CA LYS A 89 -5.84 4.29 -11.69
C LYS A 89 -6.45 4.40 -10.30
N THR A 90 -7.35 3.50 -9.95
CA THR A 90 -7.92 3.41 -8.61
C THR A 90 -7.05 2.59 -7.66
N VAL A 91 -6.13 1.81 -8.21
CA VAL A 91 -5.16 0.98 -7.50
C VAL A 91 -3.74 1.26 -7.97
N ASN A 92 -2.79 1.02 -7.08
CA ASN A 92 -1.36 1.02 -7.35
C ASN A 92 -0.87 -0.42 -7.25
N MET A 93 -0.38 -0.98 -8.36
CA MET A 93 0.21 -2.31 -8.40
C MET A 93 1.66 -2.24 -7.92
N CYS A 94 2.03 -3.15 -7.02
CA CYS A 94 3.39 -3.32 -6.54
C CYS A 94 3.84 -4.74 -6.87
N TYR A 95 4.78 -4.86 -7.80
CA TYR A 95 5.19 -6.18 -8.31
C TYR A 95 6.39 -6.73 -7.57
N HIS A 96 6.40 -8.04 -7.36
CA HIS A 96 7.57 -8.75 -6.87
C HIS A 96 8.71 -8.69 -7.91
N VAL A 97 9.94 -8.59 -7.45
CA VAL A 97 11.14 -8.75 -8.28
C VAL A 97 11.90 -9.98 -7.82
N ASP A 98 12.25 -10.86 -8.77
CA ASP A 98 12.94 -12.11 -8.45
C ASP A 98 14.44 -11.87 -8.18
N ASP A 99 15.07 -10.90 -8.85
CA ASP A 99 16.45 -10.45 -8.58
C ASP A 99 16.47 -8.93 -8.34
N PRO A 100 16.63 -8.49 -7.08
CA PRO A 100 16.64 -7.08 -6.73
C PRO A 100 17.93 -6.39 -7.17
N GLN A 101 17.85 -5.71 -8.32
CA GLN A 101 18.93 -4.93 -8.91
C GLN A 101 18.37 -3.78 -9.75
N VAL A 102 19.22 -2.90 -10.25
CA VAL A 102 18.82 -1.86 -11.19
C VAL A 102 18.18 -2.48 -12.43
N GLY A 103 17.09 -1.88 -12.91
CA GLY A 103 16.31 -2.46 -14.00
C GLY A 103 15.32 -3.52 -13.51
N MET A 104 14.70 -3.30 -12.35
CA MET A 104 13.74 -4.22 -11.71
C MET A 104 12.61 -4.67 -12.63
N GLY A 105 12.23 -3.87 -13.63
CA GLY A 105 11.29 -4.28 -14.66
C GLY A 105 11.71 -5.52 -15.46
N LEU A 106 13.02 -5.82 -15.54
CA LEU A 106 13.54 -7.03 -16.23
C LEU A 106 13.32 -8.32 -15.42
N THR A 107 13.23 -8.21 -14.10
CA THR A 107 13.03 -9.34 -13.18
C THR A 107 11.69 -9.26 -12.45
N LYS A 108 10.79 -8.43 -12.97
CA LYS A 108 9.42 -8.26 -12.49
C LYS A 108 8.64 -9.56 -12.67
N ASN A 109 8.07 -10.06 -11.58
CA ASN A 109 7.17 -11.20 -11.59
C ASN A 109 5.71 -10.70 -11.60
N ILE A 110 5.05 -10.86 -12.74
CA ILE A 110 3.67 -10.37 -12.92
C ILE A 110 2.62 -11.22 -12.18
N GLU A 111 2.96 -12.44 -11.78
CA GLU A 111 2.06 -13.33 -11.03
C GLU A 111 2.12 -13.09 -9.52
N GLN A 112 3.13 -12.33 -9.08
CA GLN A 112 3.30 -11.98 -7.68
C GLN A 112 3.26 -10.46 -7.51
N PHE A 113 2.20 -9.97 -6.92
CA PHE A 113 2.00 -8.55 -6.71
C PHE A 113 1.20 -8.27 -5.44
N LYS A 114 1.34 -7.06 -4.92
CA LYS A 114 0.44 -6.45 -3.95
C LYS A 114 -0.40 -5.38 -4.64
N MET A 115 -1.60 -5.14 -4.15
CA MET A 115 -2.43 -4.01 -4.58
C MET A 115 -2.63 -3.04 -3.43
N PHE A 116 -2.42 -1.77 -3.70
CA PHE A 116 -2.70 -0.66 -2.80
C PHE A 116 -3.80 0.22 -3.41
N VAL A 117 -4.64 0.81 -2.57
CA VAL A 117 -5.62 1.79 -3.05
C VAL A 117 -4.90 3.11 -3.35
N CYS A 118 -5.24 3.76 -4.46
CA CYS A 118 -4.60 5.00 -4.91
C CYS A 118 -4.67 6.15 -3.88
N ASP A 119 -5.67 6.13 -2.98
CA ASP A 119 -5.85 7.12 -1.92
C ASP A 119 -6.03 6.45 -0.56
N THR A 120 -5.17 6.79 0.40
CA THR A 120 -5.19 6.20 1.74
C THR A 120 -6.44 6.59 2.55
N GLY A 121 -7.04 7.74 2.28
CA GLY A 121 -8.31 8.10 2.89
C GLY A 121 -9.44 7.19 2.42
N LEU A 122 -9.50 6.86 1.13
CA LEU A 122 -10.43 5.88 0.58
C LEU A 122 -10.15 4.48 1.12
N PHE A 123 -8.87 4.09 1.22
CA PHE A 123 -8.46 2.83 1.82
C PHE A 123 -9.00 2.64 3.24
N ILE A 124 -8.90 3.67 4.09
CA ILE A 124 -9.43 3.64 5.46
C ILE A 124 -10.95 3.47 5.44
N THR A 125 -11.66 4.17 4.56
CA THR A 125 -13.12 4.02 4.45
C THR A 125 -13.51 2.62 3.98
N LEU A 126 -12.76 2.01 3.08
CA LEU A 126 -12.95 0.60 2.66
C LEU A 126 -12.69 -0.38 3.82
N ALA A 127 -11.66 -0.14 4.64
CA ALA A 127 -11.34 -0.99 5.79
C ALA A 127 -12.45 -1.02 6.85
N PHE A 128 -13.27 0.04 6.93
CA PHE A 128 -14.42 0.17 7.85
C PHE A 128 -15.76 0.22 7.10
N TRP A 129 -15.87 -0.51 5.97
CA TRP A 129 -17.05 -0.48 5.12
C TRP A 129 -18.28 -1.19 5.68
N ASP A 130 -18.11 -2.03 6.70
CA ASP A 130 -19.13 -2.82 7.36
C ASP A 130 -20.25 -1.99 8.00
N LYS A 131 -20.02 -0.68 8.21
CA LYS A 131 -20.98 0.30 8.77
C LYS A 131 -21.46 1.28 7.71
N LYS A 132 -22.65 1.89 7.96
CA LYS A 132 -23.18 2.96 7.08
C LYS A 132 -22.30 4.20 7.02
N PHE A 133 -21.55 4.47 8.07
CA PHE A 133 -20.53 5.50 8.17
C PHE A 133 -19.52 5.12 9.27
N THR A 134 -18.33 5.67 9.18
CA THR A 134 -17.31 5.51 10.21
C THR A 134 -17.43 6.69 11.19
N GLU A 135 -17.62 6.38 12.45
CA GLU A 135 -17.81 7.38 13.50
C GLU A 135 -16.52 8.16 13.77
N ASN A 136 -16.63 9.41 14.19
CA ASN A 136 -15.49 10.26 14.56
C ASN A 136 -14.55 9.59 15.58
N ILE A 137 -15.11 8.86 16.53
CA ILE A 137 -14.32 8.14 17.56
C ILE A 137 -13.36 7.12 16.96
N ILE A 138 -13.69 6.51 15.82
CA ILE A 138 -12.78 5.60 15.13
C ILE A 138 -11.59 6.37 14.56
N TYR A 139 -11.85 7.51 13.92
CA TYR A 139 -10.80 8.39 13.40
C TYR A 139 -9.91 8.96 14.50
N GLU A 140 -10.49 9.36 15.63
CA GLU A 140 -9.74 9.83 16.82
C GLU A 140 -8.83 8.73 17.40
N LYS A 141 -9.34 7.48 17.44
CA LYS A 141 -8.52 6.32 17.87
C LYS A 141 -7.40 6.01 16.88
N LEU A 142 -7.66 6.16 15.57
CA LEU A 142 -6.62 6.02 14.54
C LEU A 142 -5.54 7.10 14.69
N LEU A 143 -5.92 8.36 14.97
CA LEU A 143 -5.00 9.46 15.20
C LEU A 143 -4.16 9.29 16.48
N SER A 144 -4.74 8.71 17.51
CA SER A 144 -4.09 8.54 18.82
C SER A 144 -3.36 7.20 18.97
N ASP A 145 -3.30 6.38 17.91
CA ASP A 145 -2.73 5.03 17.90
C ASP A 145 -3.33 4.10 18.98
N LYS A 146 -4.60 4.36 19.35
CA LYS A 146 -5.35 3.60 20.38
C LYS A 146 -6.32 2.60 19.81
N LEU A 147 -6.41 2.47 18.50
CA LEU A 147 -7.20 1.40 17.89
C LEU A 147 -6.45 0.08 18.07
N PRO A 148 -7.08 -0.97 18.64
CA PRO A 148 -6.46 -2.28 18.79
C PRO A 148 -6.46 -3.03 17.45
N ALA A 149 -5.83 -2.44 16.43
CA ALA A 149 -5.67 -3.02 15.11
C ALA A 149 -4.23 -2.82 14.66
N ASN A 150 -3.67 -3.81 14.00
CA ASN A 150 -2.39 -3.64 13.33
C ASN A 150 -2.59 -2.68 12.14
N LEU A 151 -2.09 -1.47 12.23
CA LEU A 151 -2.23 -0.43 11.22
C LEU A 151 -1.03 -0.38 10.25
N GLY A 152 -0.10 -1.33 10.32
CA GLY A 152 1.06 -1.39 9.42
C GLY A 152 0.67 -1.23 7.96
N TYR A 153 -0.33 -1.98 7.53
CA TYR A 153 -0.85 -1.96 6.16
C TYR A 153 -1.45 -0.60 5.72
N VAL A 154 -1.91 0.24 6.64
CA VAL A 154 -2.37 1.62 6.33
C VAL A 154 -1.17 2.50 6.00
N TYR A 155 -0.06 2.35 6.75
CA TYR A 155 1.19 3.07 6.47
C TYR A 155 1.85 2.58 5.20
N GLU A 156 1.82 1.28 4.91
CA GLU A 156 2.28 0.74 3.62
C GLU A 156 1.48 1.34 2.46
N ASN A 157 0.15 1.41 2.56
CA ASN A 157 -0.69 2.05 1.54
C ASN A 157 -0.36 3.55 1.37
N LEU A 158 -0.10 4.26 2.47
CA LEU A 158 0.30 5.67 2.43
C LEU A 158 1.64 5.84 1.70
N VAL A 159 2.64 5.01 2.03
CA VAL A 159 3.96 5.05 1.38
C VAL A 159 3.84 4.70 -0.10
N ALA A 160 3.08 3.66 -0.46
CA ALA A 160 2.80 3.30 -1.84
C ALA A 160 2.22 4.48 -2.64
N GLN A 161 1.18 5.14 -2.10
CA GLN A 161 0.58 6.34 -2.70
C GLN A 161 1.60 7.45 -2.91
N MET A 162 2.43 7.74 -1.90
CA MET A 162 3.42 8.82 -1.98
C MET A 162 4.55 8.51 -2.98
N LEU A 163 5.02 7.28 -3.03
CA LEU A 163 6.04 6.84 -3.98
C LEU A 163 5.53 6.95 -5.42
N VAL A 164 4.30 6.52 -5.70
CA VAL A 164 3.68 6.67 -7.03
C VAL A 164 3.49 8.13 -7.38
N ALA A 165 3.03 8.96 -6.45
CA ALA A 165 2.88 10.40 -6.67
C ALA A 165 4.20 11.11 -6.96
N SER A 166 5.34 10.54 -6.54
CA SER A 166 6.69 11.02 -6.83
C SER A 166 7.29 10.41 -8.11
N GLY A 167 6.48 9.68 -8.90
CA GLY A 167 6.89 9.10 -10.18
C GLY A 167 7.63 7.77 -10.08
N ASN A 168 7.58 7.08 -8.94
CA ASN A 168 8.20 5.77 -8.81
C ASN A 168 7.22 4.66 -9.20
N GLU A 169 7.72 3.64 -9.90
CA GLU A 169 7.06 2.34 -9.98
C GLU A 169 7.28 1.59 -8.66
N LEU A 170 6.31 0.77 -8.28
CA LEU A 170 6.36 0.04 -7.03
C LEU A 170 6.87 -1.38 -7.25
N TYR A 171 7.91 -1.74 -6.52
CA TYR A 171 8.47 -3.08 -6.47
C TYR A 171 8.69 -3.50 -5.03
N TYR A 172 8.56 -4.80 -4.75
CA TYR A 172 8.89 -5.39 -3.47
C TYR A 172 9.68 -6.69 -3.67
N HIS A 173 10.26 -7.23 -2.61
CA HIS A 173 10.98 -8.48 -2.65
C HIS A 173 10.75 -9.31 -1.41
N THR A 174 10.60 -10.63 -1.60
CA THR A 174 10.49 -11.60 -0.52
C THR A 174 11.46 -12.75 -0.75
N TRP A 175 12.06 -13.26 0.34
CA TRP A 175 12.93 -14.43 0.28
C TRP A 175 12.77 -15.29 1.54
N PRO A 176 13.04 -16.61 1.46
CA PRO A 176 12.87 -17.50 2.61
C PRO A 176 13.72 -17.08 3.81
N ARG A 177 13.09 -17.04 4.98
CA ARG A 177 13.78 -16.94 6.26
C ARG A 177 14.01 -18.32 6.87
N ASP A 178 12.97 -19.15 6.81
CA ASP A 178 12.97 -20.55 7.23
C ASP A 178 11.90 -21.31 6.42
N GLU A 179 11.59 -22.56 6.76
CA GLU A 179 10.62 -23.40 6.03
C GLU A 179 9.19 -22.80 5.98
N LYS A 180 8.83 -21.88 6.89
CA LYS A 180 7.46 -21.35 7.05
C LYS A 180 7.38 -19.84 6.94
N HIS A 181 8.49 -19.14 7.08
CA HIS A 181 8.51 -17.69 7.14
C HIS A 181 9.36 -17.09 6.03
N TYR A 182 9.00 -15.88 5.65
CA TYR A 182 9.72 -15.09 4.67
C TYR A 182 10.20 -13.78 5.30
N TYR A 183 11.36 -13.31 4.83
CA TYR A 183 11.73 -11.91 4.92
C TYR A 183 11.04 -11.15 3.80
N GLU A 184 10.79 -9.87 4.03
CA GLU A 184 10.19 -8.98 3.05
C GLU A 184 10.81 -7.59 3.12
N ILE A 185 11.00 -6.96 1.96
CA ILE A 185 11.23 -5.52 1.80
C ILE A 185 9.98 -4.94 1.17
N ASP A 186 9.35 -3.99 1.86
CA ASP A 186 8.05 -3.43 1.48
C ASP A 186 8.10 -2.72 0.13
N PHE A 187 9.18 -1.94 -0.13
CA PHE A 187 9.40 -1.30 -1.42
C PHE A 187 10.88 -1.27 -1.79
N LEU A 188 11.13 -1.29 -3.11
CA LEU A 188 12.45 -1.14 -3.70
C LEU A 188 12.44 0.03 -4.68
N LEU A 189 13.40 0.92 -4.57
CA LEU A 189 13.58 2.05 -5.47
C LEU A 189 14.90 1.91 -6.25
N SER A 190 14.91 2.35 -7.51
CA SER A 190 16.15 2.49 -8.28
C SER A 190 16.67 3.92 -8.15
N ARG A 191 17.96 4.08 -7.85
CA ARG A 191 18.63 5.38 -7.82
C ARG A 191 20.01 5.28 -8.48
N GLY A 192 20.12 5.86 -9.66
CA GLY A 192 21.34 5.73 -10.46
C GLY A 192 21.63 4.28 -10.83
N ALA A 193 22.81 3.77 -10.49
CA ALA A 193 23.24 2.39 -10.76
C ALA A 193 22.98 1.44 -9.58
N LYS A 194 22.20 1.85 -8.57
CA LYS A 194 21.97 1.08 -7.34
C LYS A 194 20.50 1.10 -6.92
N ILE A 195 20.17 0.29 -5.94
CA ILE A 195 18.81 0.21 -5.35
C ILE A 195 18.80 0.74 -3.92
N CYS A 196 17.62 1.15 -3.49
CA CYS A 196 17.34 1.60 -2.13
C CYS A 196 16.15 0.79 -1.59
N PRO A 197 16.36 -0.14 -0.64
CA PRO A 197 15.27 -0.79 0.07
C PRO A 197 14.58 0.19 1.01
N VAL A 198 13.26 0.05 1.10
CA VAL A 198 12.38 0.83 1.96
C VAL A 198 11.54 -0.12 2.79
N GLU A 199 11.68 -0.05 4.10
CA GLU A 199 10.88 -0.77 5.10
C GLU A 199 9.90 0.21 5.75
N VAL A 200 8.68 -0.22 6.05
CA VAL A 200 7.64 0.61 6.68
C VAL A 200 7.28 0.06 8.06
N LYS A 201 7.39 0.89 9.09
CA LYS A 201 7.06 0.52 10.47
C LYS A 201 6.11 1.54 11.11
N SER A 202 4.89 1.12 11.41
CA SER A 202 3.95 1.92 12.21
C SER A 202 4.29 1.93 13.69
N SER A 203 4.96 0.86 14.17
CA SER A 203 5.41 0.69 15.57
C SER A 203 6.68 -0.18 15.58
N ASN A 204 7.31 -0.30 16.74
CA ASN A 204 8.50 -1.16 16.97
C ASN A 204 9.60 -1.01 15.88
N TYR A 205 9.92 0.22 15.51
CA TYR A 205 10.88 0.55 14.46
C TYR A 205 12.31 0.06 14.72
N ARG A 206 12.64 -0.34 15.96
CA ARG A 206 13.95 -0.90 16.34
C ARG A 206 14.14 -2.33 15.84
N SER A 207 13.07 -3.01 15.42
CA SER A 207 13.11 -4.36 14.87
C SER A 207 12.94 -4.31 13.36
N HIS A 208 14.04 -4.32 12.62
CA HIS A 208 14.07 -4.25 11.14
C HIS A 208 14.97 -5.33 10.53
N ALA A 209 14.84 -6.56 11.04
CA ALA A 209 15.68 -7.69 10.64
C ALA A 209 15.64 -8.01 9.13
N SER A 210 14.50 -7.77 8.46
CA SER A 210 14.41 -7.93 7.00
C SER A 210 15.31 -6.94 6.27
N LEU A 211 15.27 -5.66 6.66
CA LEU A 211 16.09 -4.62 6.06
C LEU A 211 17.58 -4.89 6.25
N ASP A 212 17.97 -5.28 7.47
CA ASP A 212 19.38 -5.59 7.78
C ASP A 212 19.88 -6.80 6.97
N GLU A 213 19.11 -7.87 6.93
CA GLU A 213 19.48 -9.08 6.19
C GLU A 213 19.54 -8.82 4.68
N PHE A 214 18.57 -8.08 4.13
CA PHE A 214 18.59 -7.67 2.74
C PHE A 214 19.85 -6.88 2.40
N CYS A 215 20.19 -5.89 3.21
CA CYS A 215 21.37 -5.05 3.01
C CYS A 215 22.67 -5.83 3.17
N ARG A 216 22.70 -6.85 4.02
CA ARG A 216 23.85 -7.77 4.15
C ARG A 216 24.04 -8.61 2.87
N ILE A 217 22.96 -9.20 2.34
CA ILE A 217 23.00 -10.05 1.14
C ILE A 217 23.36 -9.24 -0.11
N HIS A 218 22.75 -8.07 -0.27
CA HIS A 218 22.86 -7.24 -1.47
C HIS A 218 23.76 -6.01 -1.30
N SER A 219 24.73 -6.04 -0.37
CA SER A 219 25.54 -4.89 0.04
C SER A 219 26.17 -4.10 -1.10
N SER A 220 26.66 -4.78 -2.14
CA SER A 220 27.26 -4.11 -3.32
C SER A 220 26.25 -3.36 -4.20
N ARG A 221 24.97 -3.69 -4.13
CA ARG A 221 23.89 -3.13 -4.93
C ARG A 221 23.16 -1.96 -4.23
N ILE A 222 23.35 -1.77 -2.90
CA ILE A 222 22.66 -0.79 -2.09
C ILE A 222 23.32 0.59 -2.23
N LEU A 223 22.49 1.63 -2.42
CA LEU A 223 22.92 3.03 -2.33
C LEU A 223 22.61 3.58 -0.94
N TRP A 224 21.33 3.57 -0.59
CA TRP A 224 20.82 4.00 0.71
C TRP A 224 19.76 3.02 1.18
N ARG A 225 19.55 2.96 2.49
CA ARG A 225 18.50 2.17 3.12
C ARG A 225 17.58 3.08 3.92
N TYR A 226 16.27 2.90 3.74
CA TYR A 226 15.26 3.73 4.33
C TYR A 226 14.34 2.90 5.23
N LEU A 227 14.03 3.45 6.40
CA LEU A 227 13.01 2.96 7.29
C LEU A 227 12.00 4.07 7.52
N ILE A 228 10.78 3.89 7.02
CA ILE A 228 9.69 4.83 7.22
C ILE A 228 9.02 4.54 8.54
N TYR A 229 8.89 5.54 9.39
CA TYR A 229 8.38 5.39 10.75
C TYR A 229 7.63 6.63 11.23
N THR A 230 6.97 6.55 12.38
CA THR A 230 6.03 7.58 12.87
C THR A 230 6.68 8.71 13.68
N LYS A 231 8.02 8.81 13.71
CA LYS A 231 8.76 9.85 14.45
C LYS A 231 9.50 10.78 13.51
N ASP A 232 10.19 11.78 14.06
CA ASP A 232 10.98 12.74 13.30
C ASP A 232 12.19 12.10 12.61
N TYR A 233 12.67 12.77 11.57
CA TYR A 233 13.84 12.35 10.83
C TYR A 233 15.02 12.08 11.76
N ALA A 234 15.66 10.95 11.57
CA ALA A 234 16.89 10.57 12.24
C ALA A 234 17.77 9.72 11.31
N LYS A 235 18.99 9.48 11.72
CA LYS A 235 19.89 8.54 11.07
C LYS A 235 20.43 7.58 12.12
N ASP A 236 20.25 6.29 11.90
CA ASP A 236 20.80 5.22 12.72
C ASP A 236 21.80 4.43 11.88
N SER A 237 23.10 4.62 12.19
CA SER A 237 24.20 4.03 11.42
C SER A 237 24.10 4.41 9.93
N GLU A 238 23.80 3.47 9.05
CA GLU A 238 23.62 3.68 7.62
C GLU A 238 22.15 3.80 7.19
N THR A 239 21.20 3.63 8.13
CA THR A 239 19.76 3.66 7.86
C THR A 239 19.20 5.07 8.08
N PHE A 240 18.52 5.59 7.07
CA PHE A 240 17.76 6.83 7.19
C PHE A 240 16.37 6.50 7.75
N LEU A 241 16.08 7.04 8.93
CA LEU A 241 14.78 6.96 9.59
C LEU A 241 13.95 8.16 9.13
N ILE A 242 12.90 7.91 8.36
CA ILE A 242 12.17 8.95 7.62
C ILE A 242 10.71 8.99 8.04
N PRO A 243 10.18 10.15 8.47
CA PRO A 243 8.75 10.31 8.68
C PRO A 243 7.98 10.20 7.36
N PRO A 244 6.71 9.72 7.36
CA PRO A 244 5.96 9.47 6.14
C PRO A 244 5.85 10.68 5.22
N TYR A 245 5.71 11.90 5.76
CA TYR A 245 5.60 13.12 4.95
C TYR A 245 6.87 13.47 4.15
N MET A 246 8.00 12.82 4.43
CA MET A 246 9.25 12.99 3.67
C MET A 246 9.41 11.95 2.55
N VAL A 247 8.56 10.94 2.45
CA VAL A 247 8.63 9.92 1.40
C VAL A 247 8.70 10.49 -0.01
N PRO A 248 8.03 11.61 -0.37
CA PRO A 248 8.16 12.19 -1.71
C PRO A 248 9.57 12.70 -2.06
N PHE A 249 10.49 12.74 -1.14
CA PHE A 249 11.85 13.27 -1.33
C PHE A 249 12.95 12.19 -1.35
N ILE A 250 12.58 10.91 -1.29
CA ILE A 250 13.54 9.80 -1.34
C ILE A 250 13.59 9.09 -2.69
#